data_433e1a366ad2bbac434dabdfa705a449
#
_entry.id   433e1a366ad2bbac434dabdfa705a449
#
_cell.length_a   1.000
_cell.length_b   1.000
_cell.length_c   1.000
_cell.angle_alpha   90.00
_cell.angle_beta   90.00
_cell.angle_gamma   90.00
#
_symmetry.space_group_name_H-M   'P 1'
#
loop_
_entity.id
_entity.type
_entity.pdbx_description
1 polymer ?
#
loop_
_entity_poly.entity_id
_entity_poly.type
_entity_poly.pdbx_seq_one_letter_code
_entity_poly.pdbx_strand_id
1 'polypeptide(L)'
;MKIHYFQRYHTKENVATANTMLLLSRLYQYSTDKFFRFLNSLFFPENFEPEIVFRLQEKSRASVPDATITQESFKIVVETKLSDWFYTDQLERHLSSFANEKQKVLLTLAPEYMEAEKRKMFESKLAIYNAPLESPIRHINTTFEELVNRIQEVIDERDYEIQEVLEDYLNYCYHDHLIPVSDGWKFMRVQLAGPTFDFNVRENLYYDNIERGFRAHRYLGLYKNKSVRAVGEVIAIITGTQDQDGTLTYQVELGELTEERKNAIERAILDSKKYGYDLVLR
;
A
#
# COMPACT_ATOMS: atom_id res chain seq x y z
N MET A 1 -14.40 -1.25 19.17
CA MET A 1 -14.42 -1.57 17.75
C MET A 1 -14.12 -0.27 17.01
N LYS A 2 -13.01 -0.20 16.24
CA LYS A 2 -12.67 1.00 15.46
C LYS A 2 -13.61 1.04 14.25
N ILE A 3 -14.28 2.16 14.02
CA ILE A 3 -15.05 2.39 12.80
C ILE A 3 -14.05 2.77 11.71
N HIS A 4 -14.14 2.11 10.56
CA HIS A 4 -13.29 2.40 9.40
C HIS A 4 -14.01 3.33 8.43
N TYR A 5 -13.29 4.29 7.88
CA TYR A 5 -13.82 5.20 6.86
C TYR A 5 -14.06 4.51 5.53
N PHE A 6 -13.24 3.48 5.21
CA PHE A 6 -13.22 2.82 3.90
C PHE A 6 -13.83 1.43 3.96
N GLN A 7 -14.60 1.10 2.92
CA GLN A 7 -15.26 -0.21 2.81
C GLN A 7 -14.23 -1.31 2.55
N ARG A 8 -14.38 -2.45 3.24
CA ARG A 8 -13.47 -3.60 3.17
C ARG A 8 -14.17 -4.91 2.83
N TYR A 9 -15.43 -4.84 2.39
CA TYR A 9 -16.27 -6.05 2.24
C TYR A 9 -16.11 -6.78 0.90
N HIS A 10 -15.56 -6.09 -0.11
CA HIS A 10 -15.40 -6.66 -1.45
C HIS A 10 -14.16 -6.10 -2.13
N THR A 11 -13.29 -6.99 -2.61
CA THR A 11 -12.17 -6.66 -3.50
C THR A 11 -12.71 -6.47 -4.92
N LYS A 12 -13.22 -5.28 -5.23
CA LYS A 12 -13.75 -4.93 -6.56
C LYS A 12 -13.17 -3.59 -7.01
N GLU A 13 -12.92 -3.45 -8.31
CA GLU A 13 -12.43 -2.22 -8.92
C GLU A 13 -13.25 -1.01 -8.50
N ASN A 14 -14.57 -1.09 -8.55
CA ASN A 14 -15.46 -0.01 -8.16
C ASN A 14 -15.31 0.41 -6.68
N VAL A 15 -15.01 -0.54 -5.78
CA VAL A 15 -14.77 -0.23 -4.36
C VAL A 15 -13.44 0.49 -4.19
N ALA A 16 -12.39 0.03 -4.87
CA ALA A 16 -11.09 0.68 -4.85
C ALA A 16 -11.18 2.11 -5.37
N THR A 17 -11.87 2.32 -6.49
CA THR A 17 -12.13 3.64 -7.05
C THR A 17 -12.93 4.53 -6.10
N ALA A 18 -14.02 4.01 -5.53
CA ALA A 18 -14.87 4.78 -4.62
C ALA A 18 -14.12 5.19 -3.35
N ASN A 19 -13.34 4.30 -2.76
CA ASN A 19 -12.51 4.58 -1.60
C ASN A 19 -11.42 5.62 -1.92
N THR A 20 -10.78 5.51 -3.08
CA THR A 20 -9.80 6.51 -3.53
C THR A 20 -10.44 7.89 -3.73
N MET A 21 -11.61 7.95 -4.37
CA MET A 21 -12.34 9.21 -4.55
C MET A 21 -12.79 9.81 -3.21
N LEU A 22 -13.19 8.97 -2.26
CA LEU A 22 -13.52 9.41 -0.90
C LEU A 22 -12.31 10.05 -0.21
N LEU A 23 -11.13 9.41 -0.27
CA LEU A 23 -9.89 9.98 0.27
C LEU A 23 -9.59 11.35 -0.35
N LEU A 24 -9.62 11.45 -1.67
CA LEU A 24 -9.33 12.70 -2.40
C LEU A 24 -10.36 13.79 -2.07
N SER A 25 -11.64 13.43 -1.96
CA SER A 25 -12.70 14.36 -1.52
C SER A 25 -12.48 14.84 -0.09
N ARG A 26 -12.03 13.98 0.82
CA ARG A 26 -11.71 14.37 2.21
C ARG A 26 -10.50 15.29 2.26
N LEU A 27 -9.46 15.01 1.49
CA LEU A 27 -8.30 15.90 1.39
C LEU A 27 -8.71 17.29 0.88
N TYR A 28 -9.57 17.35 -0.16
CA TYR A 28 -10.10 18.61 -0.69
C TYR A 28 -10.90 19.38 0.36
N GLN A 29 -11.82 18.71 1.09
CA GLN A 29 -12.63 19.32 2.16
C GLN A 29 -11.78 19.80 3.34
N TYR A 30 -10.73 19.05 3.66
CA TYR A 30 -9.82 19.41 4.74
C TYR A 30 -8.98 20.63 4.41
N SER A 31 -8.36 20.66 3.23
CA SER A 31 -7.55 21.77 2.74
C SER A 31 -7.48 21.78 1.22
N THR A 32 -8.13 22.76 0.63
CA THR A 32 -8.10 23.00 -0.81
C THR A 32 -6.67 23.23 -1.31
N ASP A 33 -5.84 23.99 -0.55
CA ASP A 33 -4.43 24.24 -0.89
C ASP A 33 -3.62 22.93 -0.96
N LYS A 34 -3.74 22.06 0.06
CA LYS A 34 -3.04 20.78 0.09
C LYS A 34 -3.50 19.86 -1.03
N PHE A 35 -4.80 19.86 -1.32
CA PHE A 35 -5.34 19.10 -2.45
C PHE A 35 -4.77 19.58 -3.78
N PHE A 36 -4.68 20.90 -4.01
CA PHE A 36 -4.08 21.41 -5.25
C PHE A 36 -2.58 21.18 -5.33
N ARG A 37 -1.86 21.25 -4.21
CA ARG A 37 -0.44 20.87 -4.17
C ARG A 37 -0.25 19.39 -4.53
N PHE A 38 -1.12 18.52 -4.05
CA PHE A 38 -1.16 17.11 -4.45
C PHE A 38 -1.44 16.96 -5.96
N LEU A 39 -2.47 17.64 -6.51
CA LEU A 39 -2.77 17.59 -7.93
C LEU A 39 -1.59 18.11 -8.78
N ASN A 40 -0.94 19.19 -8.35
CA ASN A 40 0.22 19.74 -9.04
C ASN A 40 1.41 18.76 -9.02
N SER A 41 1.63 18.06 -7.94
CA SER A 41 2.72 17.08 -7.83
C SER A 41 2.56 15.88 -8.78
N LEU A 42 1.32 15.51 -9.11
CA LEU A 42 1.02 14.39 -10.01
C LEU A 42 0.62 14.82 -11.43
N PHE A 43 -0.12 15.92 -11.57
CA PHE A 43 -0.82 16.20 -12.82
C PHE A 43 -0.49 17.54 -13.44
N PHE A 44 -0.41 18.64 -12.66
CA PHE A 44 -0.43 19.98 -13.23
C PHE A 44 0.61 20.93 -12.61
N PRO A 45 1.30 21.74 -13.42
CA PRO A 45 2.22 22.77 -12.93
C PRO A 45 1.52 24.11 -12.57
N GLU A 46 0.21 24.24 -12.75
CA GLU A 46 -0.53 25.50 -12.61
C GLU A 46 -1.45 25.49 -11.38
N ASN A 47 -1.66 26.65 -10.76
CA ASN A 47 -2.62 26.81 -9.67
C ASN A 47 -4.05 26.84 -10.21
N PHE A 48 -4.95 26.08 -9.60
CA PHE A 48 -6.36 26.01 -9.94
C PHE A 48 -7.23 26.71 -8.91
N GLU A 49 -8.37 27.23 -9.34
CA GLU A 49 -9.38 27.79 -8.48
C GLU A 49 -10.40 26.74 -7.95
N PRO A 50 -11.12 27.02 -6.85
CA PRO A 50 -11.52 25.98 -5.87
C PRO A 50 -12.86 25.26 -6.07
N GLU A 51 -13.48 25.17 -7.21
CA GLU A 51 -14.69 24.32 -7.35
C GLU A 51 -14.41 23.04 -8.13
N ILE A 52 -14.39 21.91 -7.39
CA ILE A 52 -14.14 20.59 -7.95
C ILE A 52 -15.33 19.68 -7.69
N VAL A 53 -15.74 18.91 -8.71
CA VAL A 53 -16.78 17.90 -8.61
C VAL A 53 -16.17 16.51 -8.80
N PHE A 54 -16.37 15.63 -7.80
CA PHE A 54 -16.04 14.20 -7.86
C PHE A 54 -17.27 13.43 -8.30
N ARG A 55 -17.13 12.57 -9.31
CA ARG A 55 -18.19 11.67 -9.78
C ARG A 55 -17.68 10.26 -9.96
N LEU A 56 -18.50 9.28 -9.63
CA LEU A 56 -18.26 7.88 -9.90
C LEU A 56 -19.12 7.46 -11.11
N GLN A 57 -18.54 6.64 -11.98
CA GLN A 57 -19.23 6.01 -13.12
C GLN A 57 -20.05 7.01 -13.95
N GLU A 58 -19.42 8.11 -14.34
CA GLU A 58 -20.07 9.13 -15.19
C GLU A 58 -20.34 8.54 -16.58
N LYS A 59 -21.64 8.41 -16.94
CA LYS A 59 -22.04 7.90 -18.26
C LYS A 59 -21.77 8.91 -19.34
N SER A 60 -20.91 8.59 -20.28
CA SER A 60 -20.77 9.27 -21.56
C SER A 60 -21.37 8.43 -22.68
N ARG A 61 -21.48 8.99 -23.91
CA ARG A 61 -22.06 8.28 -25.05
C ARG A 61 -21.29 7.02 -25.44
N ALA A 62 -20.00 6.97 -25.20
CA ALA A 62 -19.11 5.89 -25.66
C ALA A 62 -18.37 5.15 -24.54
N SER A 63 -18.35 5.67 -23.31
CA SER A 63 -17.64 5.05 -22.20
C SER A 63 -18.26 5.37 -20.83
N VAL A 64 -17.96 4.55 -19.84
CA VAL A 64 -18.28 4.80 -18.44
C VAL A 64 -16.97 4.67 -17.66
N PRO A 65 -16.24 5.78 -17.42
CA PRO A 65 -15.06 5.77 -16.56
C PRO A 65 -15.45 5.44 -15.11
N ASP A 66 -14.54 4.83 -14.36
CA ASP A 66 -14.75 4.49 -12.97
C ASP A 66 -14.97 5.74 -12.10
N ALA A 67 -14.23 6.81 -12.36
CA ALA A 67 -14.43 8.09 -11.71
C ALA A 67 -13.99 9.26 -12.57
N THR A 68 -14.50 10.46 -12.24
CA THR A 68 -14.05 11.73 -12.81
C THR A 68 -13.88 12.77 -11.72
N ILE A 69 -12.84 13.62 -11.88
CA ILE A 69 -12.62 14.83 -11.12
C ILE A 69 -12.65 15.98 -12.11
N THR A 70 -13.60 16.91 -11.96
CA THR A 70 -13.85 17.95 -12.96
C THR A 70 -13.92 19.35 -12.36
N GLN A 71 -13.45 20.29 -13.17
CA GLN A 71 -13.65 21.73 -13.04
C GLN A 71 -13.82 22.30 -14.45
N GLU A 72 -14.26 23.54 -14.60
CA GLU A 72 -14.35 24.19 -15.94
C GLU A 72 -13.03 24.16 -16.72
N SER A 73 -11.89 24.28 -16.00
CA SER A 73 -10.57 24.35 -16.62
C SER A 73 -9.89 22.99 -16.79
N PHE A 74 -10.32 21.93 -16.09
CA PHE A 74 -9.71 20.61 -16.20
C PHE A 74 -10.68 19.45 -16.00
N LYS A 75 -10.30 18.29 -16.51
CA LYS A 75 -10.95 16.99 -16.23
C LYS A 75 -9.93 15.90 -16.10
N ILE A 76 -10.07 15.11 -15.03
CA ILE A 76 -9.32 13.87 -14.81
C ILE A 76 -10.31 12.72 -14.94
N VAL A 77 -10.08 11.84 -15.89
CA VAL A 77 -10.80 10.57 -16.05
C VAL A 77 -9.95 9.48 -15.43
N VAL A 78 -10.52 8.73 -14.50
CA VAL A 78 -9.81 7.69 -13.75
C VAL A 78 -10.29 6.33 -14.20
N GLU A 79 -9.36 5.47 -14.56
CA GLU A 79 -9.57 4.03 -14.78
C GLU A 79 -8.74 3.27 -13.77
N THR A 80 -9.41 2.46 -12.95
CA THR A 80 -8.79 1.66 -11.89
C THR A 80 -8.77 0.19 -12.27
N LYS A 81 -7.65 -0.48 -11.98
CA LYS A 81 -7.52 -1.93 -12.09
C LYS A 81 -6.93 -2.52 -10.81
N LEU A 82 -7.30 -3.75 -10.49
CA LEU A 82 -6.73 -4.50 -9.36
C LEU A 82 -5.47 -5.29 -9.75
N SER A 83 -5.12 -5.27 -11.04
CA SER A 83 -3.94 -5.90 -11.63
C SER A 83 -3.59 -5.18 -12.93
N ASP A 84 -2.47 -5.50 -13.58
CA ASP A 84 -2.06 -4.90 -14.87
C ASP A 84 -2.91 -5.39 -16.07
N TRP A 85 -4.24 -5.25 -15.95
CA TRP A 85 -5.20 -5.68 -16.98
C TRP A 85 -5.87 -4.47 -17.65
N PHE A 86 -5.07 -3.45 -17.95
CA PHE A 86 -5.53 -2.34 -18.76
C PHE A 86 -5.66 -2.76 -20.23
N TYR A 87 -6.88 -2.66 -20.75
CA TYR A 87 -7.16 -2.91 -22.15
C TYR A 87 -7.06 -1.61 -22.94
N THR A 88 -6.21 -1.56 -23.96
CA THR A 88 -6.00 -0.38 -24.81
C THR A 88 -7.31 0.15 -25.37
N ASP A 89 -8.20 -0.72 -25.85
CA ASP A 89 -9.49 -0.34 -26.41
C ASP A 89 -10.43 0.32 -25.40
N GLN A 90 -10.34 -0.07 -24.13
CA GLN A 90 -11.10 0.57 -23.04
C GLN A 90 -10.56 1.98 -22.80
N LEU A 91 -9.24 2.14 -22.70
CA LEU A 91 -8.61 3.43 -22.51
C LEU A 91 -8.90 4.38 -23.70
N GLU A 92 -8.88 3.89 -24.94
CA GLU A 92 -9.26 4.66 -26.12
C GLU A 92 -10.71 5.18 -26.05
N ARG A 93 -11.64 4.34 -25.58
CA ARG A 93 -13.03 4.79 -25.38
C ARG A 93 -13.17 5.91 -24.37
N HIS A 94 -12.31 5.93 -23.32
CA HIS A 94 -12.32 7.01 -22.34
C HIS A 94 -11.85 8.36 -22.91
N LEU A 95 -11.08 8.37 -24.00
CA LEU A 95 -10.66 9.62 -24.65
C LEU A 95 -11.87 10.44 -25.12
N SER A 96 -12.97 9.79 -25.50
CA SER A 96 -14.21 10.46 -25.90
C SER A 96 -14.98 11.12 -24.74
N SER A 97 -14.58 10.87 -23.50
CA SER A 97 -15.17 11.51 -22.32
C SER A 97 -14.72 12.94 -22.11
N PHE A 98 -13.64 13.37 -22.78
CA PHE A 98 -13.15 14.74 -22.73
C PHE A 98 -13.88 15.62 -23.72
N ALA A 99 -14.04 16.90 -23.36
CA ALA A 99 -14.68 17.92 -24.19
C ALA A 99 -13.75 19.15 -24.37
N ASN A 100 -14.17 20.29 -23.88
CA ASN A 100 -13.47 21.56 -24.09
C ASN A 100 -12.58 21.98 -22.89
N GLU A 101 -12.28 21.05 -22.01
CA GLU A 101 -11.40 21.33 -20.88
C GLU A 101 -10.00 21.72 -21.38
N LYS A 102 -9.36 22.70 -20.73
CA LYS A 102 -8.00 23.14 -21.04
C LYS A 102 -6.95 22.12 -20.67
N GLN A 103 -7.17 21.46 -19.53
CA GLN A 103 -6.30 20.40 -19.01
C GLN A 103 -7.09 19.08 -18.99
N LYS A 104 -6.55 18.08 -19.63
CA LYS A 104 -7.18 16.76 -19.79
C LYS A 104 -6.21 15.68 -19.34
N VAL A 105 -6.61 14.89 -18.35
CA VAL A 105 -5.79 13.80 -17.84
C VAL A 105 -6.59 12.51 -17.83
N LEU A 106 -6.05 11.47 -18.47
CA LEU A 106 -6.46 10.09 -18.27
C LEU A 106 -5.51 9.47 -17.25
N LEU A 107 -6.04 9.16 -16.07
CA LEU A 107 -5.31 8.53 -14.97
C LEU A 107 -5.59 7.04 -14.97
N THR A 108 -4.56 6.21 -15.08
CA THR A 108 -4.64 4.78 -14.81
C THR A 108 -4.03 4.49 -13.44
N LEU A 109 -4.80 3.80 -12.58
CA LEU A 109 -4.47 3.49 -11.20
C LEU A 109 -4.56 1.98 -10.96
N ALA A 110 -3.45 1.37 -10.52
CA ALA A 110 -3.37 -0.05 -10.19
C ALA A 110 -2.36 -0.32 -9.07
N PRO A 111 -2.28 -1.55 -8.53
CA PRO A 111 -1.24 -1.94 -7.58
C PRO A 111 0.18 -1.78 -8.12
N GLU A 112 0.36 -2.01 -9.42
CA GLU A 112 1.64 -1.91 -10.11
C GLU A 112 1.52 -0.98 -11.33
N TYR A 113 2.66 -0.45 -11.78
CA TYR A 113 2.68 0.33 -13.01
C TYR A 113 2.31 -0.54 -14.22
N MET A 114 1.62 0.06 -15.18
CA MET A 114 1.37 -0.57 -16.46
C MET A 114 2.69 -1.02 -17.11
N GLU A 115 2.70 -2.22 -17.66
CA GLU A 115 3.83 -2.76 -18.39
C GLU A 115 4.32 -1.80 -19.49
N ALA A 116 5.63 -1.64 -19.61
CA ALA A 116 6.24 -0.63 -20.46
C ALA A 116 5.80 -0.72 -21.94
N GLU A 117 5.66 -1.93 -22.45
CA GLU A 117 5.23 -2.15 -23.85
C GLU A 117 3.76 -1.77 -24.07
N LYS A 118 2.87 -2.14 -23.15
CA LYS A 118 1.46 -1.74 -23.18
C LYS A 118 1.31 -0.23 -23.08
N ARG A 119 2.05 0.38 -22.17
CA ARG A 119 2.08 1.82 -21.99
C ARG A 119 2.51 2.52 -23.27
N LYS A 120 3.63 2.10 -23.87
CA LYS A 120 4.15 2.65 -25.13
C LYS A 120 3.16 2.51 -26.28
N MET A 121 2.48 1.35 -26.36
CA MET A 121 1.45 1.11 -27.39
C MET A 121 0.27 2.06 -27.22
N PHE A 122 -0.22 2.24 -26.00
CA PHE A 122 -1.31 3.17 -25.74
C PHE A 122 -0.89 4.63 -25.98
N GLU A 123 0.28 5.06 -25.51
CA GLU A 123 0.80 6.41 -25.72
C GLU A 123 0.97 6.74 -27.20
N SER A 124 1.33 5.76 -28.04
CA SER A 124 1.40 5.95 -29.51
C SER A 124 0.02 6.21 -30.11
N LYS A 125 -1.00 5.50 -29.68
CA LYS A 125 -2.39 5.76 -30.12
C LYS A 125 -2.92 7.09 -29.60
N LEU A 126 -2.61 7.41 -28.35
CA LEU A 126 -2.96 8.70 -27.74
C LEU A 126 -2.33 9.88 -28.50
N ALA A 127 -1.08 9.74 -28.95
CA ALA A 127 -0.43 10.78 -29.76
C ALA A 127 -1.18 11.05 -31.09
N ILE A 128 -1.66 9.99 -31.75
CA ILE A 128 -2.48 10.11 -32.96
C ILE A 128 -3.82 10.80 -32.64
N TYR A 129 -4.48 10.41 -31.55
CA TYR A 129 -5.73 11.02 -31.11
C TYR A 129 -5.57 12.50 -30.77
N ASN A 130 -4.45 12.87 -30.15
CA ASN A 130 -4.13 14.25 -29.76
C ASN A 130 -3.75 15.17 -30.91
N ALA A 131 -3.31 14.61 -32.05
CA ALA A 131 -2.77 15.40 -33.15
C ALA A 131 -3.70 16.55 -33.63
N PRO A 132 -5.04 16.39 -33.71
CA PRO A 132 -5.94 17.47 -34.09
C PRO A 132 -6.42 18.36 -32.93
N LEU A 133 -6.02 18.07 -31.66
CA LEU A 133 -6.55 18.74 -30.47
C LEU A 133 -5.69 19.96 -30.10
N GLU A 134 -6.33 21.10 -29.82
CA GLU A 134 -5.66 22.28 -29.25
C GLU A 134 -5.13 22.02 -27.84
N SER A 135 -5.89 21.25 -27.04
CA SER A 135 -5.51 20.84 -25.67
C SER A 135 -5.36 19.31 -25.62
N PRO A 136 -4.14 18.80 -25.67
CA PRO A 136 -3.89 17.35 -25.68
C PRO A 136 -4.26 16.69 -24.36
N ILE A 137 -4.76 15.46 -24.43
CA ILE A 137 -4.98 14.60 -23.28
C ILE A 137 -3.63 14.03 -22.83
N ARG A 138 -3.31 14.14 -21.56
CA ARG A 138 -2.13 13.51 -20.96
C ARG A 138 -2.53 12.19 -20.31
N HIS A 139 -1.71 11.17 -20.49
CA HIS A 139 -1.83 9.92 -19.77
C HIS A 139 -0.88 9.92 -18.57
N ILE A 140 -1.44 9.68 -17.39
CA ILE A 140 -0.68 9.48 -16.15
C ILE A 140 -0.94 8.07 -15.67
N ASN A 141 0.12 7.30 -15.56
CA ASN A 141 0.06 5.97 -14.97
C ASN A 141 0.67 6.04 -13.57
N THR A 142 -0.11 5.69 -12.56
CA THR A 142 0.32 5.72 -11.15
C THR A 142 -0.12 4.47 -10.41
N THR A 143 0.42 4.27 -9.21
CA THR A 143 0.05 3.19 -8.31
C THR A 143 -0.67 3.74 -7.08
N PHE A 144 -1.38 2.87 -6.34
CA PHE A 144 -1.98 3.25 -5.06
C PHE A 144 -0.90 3.71 -4.07
N GLU A 145 0.28 3.10 -4.10
CA GLU A 145 1.40 3.48 -3.25
C GLU A 145 1.92 4.88 -3.58
N GLU A 146 2.15 5.18 -4.86
CA GLU A 146 2.60 6.51 -5.26
C GLU A 146 1.58 7.58 -4.90
N LEU A 147 0.28 7.31 -5.12
CA LEU A 147 -0.79 8.23 -4.75
C LEU A 147 -0.76 8.54 -3.24
N VAL A 148 -0.63 7.54 -2.39
CA VAL A 148 -0.49 7.73 -0.93
C VAL A 148 0.75 8.55 -0.60
N ASN A 149 1.90 8.22 -1.18
CA ASN A 149 3.16 8.92 -0.93
C ASN A 149 3.05 10.41 -1.31
N ARG A 150 2.42 10.74 -2.45
CA ARG A 150 2.20 12.12 -2.87
C ARG A 150 1.26 12.90 -1.94
N ILE A 151 0.25 12.24 -1.37
CA ILE A 151 -0.59 12.85 -0.34
C ILE A 151 0.22 13.09 0.94
N GLN A 152 1.05 12.13 1.35
CA GLN A 152 1.92 12.29 2.53
C GLN A 152 2.89 13.47 2.40
N GLU A 153 3.39 13.76 1.20
CA GLU A 153 4.30 14.88 0.94
C GLU A 153 3.64 16.26 1.14
N VAL A 154 2.31 16.36 1.04
CA VAL A 154 1.59 17.63 1.16
C VAL A 154 0.90 17.85 2.51
N ILE A 155 0.82 16.84 3.37
CA ILE A 155 0.26 16.93 4.72
C ILE A 155 1.39 17.09 5.75
N ASP A 156 1.09 17.82 6.83
CA ASP A 156 2.04 18.10 7.91
C ASP A 156 1.75 17.25 9.15
N GLU A 157 2.70 17.17 10.07
CA GLU A 157 2.55 16.44 11.35
C GLU A 157 1.37 16.93 12.21
N ARG A 158 0.88 18.15 11.98
CA ARG A 158 -0.25 18.75 12.71
C ARG A 158 -1.61 18.49 12.07
N ASP A 159 -1.63 17.88 10.90
CA ASP A 159 -2.87 17.58 10.16
C ASP A 159 -3.52 16.27 10.64
N TYR A 160 -3.73 16.13 11.94
CA TYR A 160 -4.15 14.89 12.60
C TYR A 160 -5.39 14.26 11.97
N GLU A 161 -6.39 15.07 11.61
CA GLU A 161 -7.65 14.58 11.04
C GLU A 161 -7.45 13.88 9.70
N ILE A 162 -6.71 14.50 8.78
CA ILE A 162 -6.48 13.91 7.46
C ILE A 162 -5.44 12.79 7.53
N GLN A 163 -4.50 12.85 8.48
CA GLN A 163 -3.58 11.73 8.72
C GLN A 163 -4.33 10.47 9.17
N GLU A 164 -5.33 10.59 10.05
CA GLU A 164 -6.15 9.44 10.47
C GLU A 164 -6.91 8.82 9.29
N VAL A 165 -7.46 9.66 8.40
CA VAL A 165 -8.15 9.20 7.19
C VAL A 165 -7.16 8.50 6.24
N LEU A 166 -5.97 9.08 6.05
CA LEU A 166 -4.93 8.50 5.17
C LEU A 166 -4.40 7.17 5.73
N GLU A 167 -4.21 7.08 7.04
CA GLU A 167 -3.80 5.83 7.69
C GLU A 167 -4.84 4.72 7.50
N ASP A 168 -6.14 5.05 7.64
CA ASP A 168 -7.21 4.07 7.41
C ASP A 168 -7.29 3.64 5.94
N TYR A 169 -7.05 4.57 5.00
CA TYR A 169 -6.94 4.25 3.57
C TYR A 169 -5.74 3.35 3.27
N LEU A 170 -4.59 3.65 3.85
CA LEU A 170 -3.39 2.82 3.70
C LEU A 170 -3.62 1.40 4.23
N ASN A 171 -4.25 1.28 5.40
CA ASN A 171 -4.64 -0.01 5.96
C ASN A 171 -5.65 -0.77 5.07
N TYR A 172 -6.56 -0.05 4.42
CA TYR A 172 -7.45 -0.61 3.42
C TYR A 172 -6.66 -1.15 2.21
N CYS A 173 -5.74 -0.35 1.66
CA CYS A 173 -4.92 -0.76 0.51
C CYS A 173 -4.07 -2.01 0.80
N TYR A 174 -3.52 -2.13 2.01
CA TYR A 174 -2.79 -3.34 2.41
C TYR A 174 -3.69 -4.55 2.58
N HIS A 175 -4.88 -4.37 3.15
CA HIS A 175 -5.85 -5.45 3.33
C HIS A 175 -6.30 -6.03 1.99
N ASP A 176 -6.55 -5.19 1.01
CA ASP A 176 -7.05 -5.57 -0.31
C ASP A 176 -5.93 -5.79 -1.35
N HIS A 177 -4.65 -5.86 -0.90
CA HIS A 177 -3.47 -6.08 -1.74
C HIS A 177 -3.29 -5.05 -2.87
N LEU A 178 -3.81 -3.82 -2.69
CA LEU A 178 -3.64 -2.72 -3.63
C LEU A 178 -2.25 -2.08 -3.55
N ILE A 179 -1.59 -2.20 -2.41
CA ILE A 179 -0.18 -1.87 -2.23
C ILE A 179 0.55 -3.16 -1.98
N PRO A 180 1.50 -3.55 -2.85
CA PRO A 180 2.26 -4.78 -2.69
C PRO A 180 3.00 -4.80 -1.35
N VAL A 181 2.87 -5.89 -0.62
CA VAL A 181 3.55 -6.10 0.68
C VAL A 181 5.05 -6.34 0.50
N SER A 182 5.58 -6.25 -0.73
CA SER A 182 6.99 -6.46 -1.03
C SER A 182 7.95 -5.53 -0.28
N ASP A 183 7.46 -4.40 0.21
CA ASP A 183 8.21 -3.47 1.04
C ASP A 183 8.05 -3.77 2.55
N GLY A 184 8.34 -4.99 2.94
CA GLY A 184 8.37 -5.40 4.36
C GLY A 184 9.24 -4.50 5.26
N TRP A 185 10.03 -3.57 4.67
CA TRP A 185 10.80 -2.58 5.41
C TRP A 185 9.93 -1.54 6.13
N LYS A 186 8.68 -1.31 5.66
CA LYS A 186 7.72 -0.39 6.30
C LYS A 186 7.01 -1.05 7.50
N PHE A 187 7.13 -2.37 7.68
CA PHE A 187 6.42 -3.09 8.71
C PHE A 187 7.36 -3.57 9.80
N MET A 188 7.14 -3.04 10.99
CA MET A 188 7.71 -3.56 12.23
C MET A 188 6.61 -4.27 13.02
N ARG A 189 6.80 -5.55 13.31
CA ARG A 189 5.96 -6.25 14.29
C ARG A 189 6.50 -6.01 15.68
N VAL A 190 5.65 -5.51 16.56
CA VAL A 190 6.02 -5.32 17.97
C VAL A 190 5.57 -6.56 18.75
N GLN A 191 6.53 -7.21 19.42
CA GLN A 191 6.32 -8.40 20.22
C GLN A 191 6.62 -8.15 21.70
N LEU A 192 5.75 -8.68 22.58
CA LEU A 192 5.96 -8.65 24.00
C LEU A 192 7.11 -9.60 24.35
N ALA A 193 8.24 -9.05 24.75
CA ALA A 193 9.42 -9.83 25.10
C ALA A 193 9.62 -10.00 26.62
N GLY A 194 8.89 -9.27 27.46
CA GLY A 194 8.84 -9.37 28.90
C GLY A 194 10.00 -10.11 29.57
N PRO A 195 9.77 -11.36 30.02
CA PRO A 195 10.80 -12.18 30.69
C PRO A 195 11.96 -12.59 29.78
N THR A 196 11.71 -12.77 28.48
CA THR A 196 12.70 -13.27 27.51
C THR A 196 13.55 -12.17 26.87
N PHE A 197 13.28 -10.89 27.19
CA PHE A 197 13.92 -9.74 26.53
C PHE A 197 15.45 -9.80 26.56
N ASP A 198 16.02 -10.03 27.73
CA ASP A 198 17.47 -9.98 27.91
C ASP A 198 18.15 -11.16 27.19
N PHE A 199 17.48 -12.31 27.14
CA PHE A 199 17.90 -13.45 26.34
C PHE A 199 17.84 -13.13 24.83
N ASN A 200 16.70 -12.63 24.35
CA ASN A 200 16.48 -12.31 22.94
C ASN A 200 17.50 -11.29 22.40
N VAL A 201 17.81 -10.26 23.19
CA VAL A 201 18.83 -9.25 22.82
C VAL A 201 20.22 -9.85 22.80
N ARG A 202 20.60 -10.66 23.81
CA ARG A 202 21.91 -11.28 23.90
C ARG A 202 22.17 -12.27 22.76
N GLU A 203 21.16 -13.09 22.42
CA GLU A 203 21.27 -14.11 21.37
C GLU A 203 20.94 -13.56 19.97
N ASN A 204 20.58 -12.28 19.87
CA ASN A 204 20.17 -11.61 18.62
C ASN A 204 19.05 -12.36 17.89
N LEU A 205 18.02 -12.80 18.62
CA LEU A 205 16.87 -13.52 18.11
C LEU A 205 15.59 -13.14 18.85
N TYR A 206 14.45 -13.57 18.31
CA TYR A 206 13.17 -13.65 19.03
C TYR A 206 12.58 -15.03 18.77
N TYR A 207 12.03 -15.64 19.80
CA TYR A 207 11.35 -16.93 19.68
C TYR A 207 9.91 -16.84 20.20
N ASP A 208 9.03 -17.62 19.59
CA ASP A 208 7.63 -17.77 20.00
C ASP A 208 7.12 -19.16 19.63
N ASN A 209 5.93 -19.55 20.14
CA ASN A 209 5.28 -20.80 19.80
C ASN A 209 4.80 -20.77 18.34
N ILE A 210 5.05 -21.86 17.62
CA ILE A 210 4.66 -22.02 16.22
C ILE A 210 3.15 -21.85 15.99
N GLU A 211 2.32 -22.24 16.98
CA GLU A 211 0.86 -22.13 16.90
C GLU A 211 0.35 -20.69 16.82
N ARG A 212 1.15 -19.71 17.24
CA ARG A 212 0.79 -18.29 17.15
C ARG A 212 0.83 -17.74 15.75
N GLY A 213 1.35 -18.51 14.80
CA GLY A 213 1.49 -18.12 13.41
C GLY A 213 2.50 -16.99 13.20
N PHE A 214 2.79 -16.73 11.94
CA PHE A 214 3.71 -15.70 11.53
C PHE A 214 3.09 -14.88 10.39
N ARG A 215 3.23 -13.55 10.48
CA ARG A 215 2.95 -12.65 9.36
C ARG A 215 4.27 -12.08 8.88
N ALA A 216 4.46 -12.00 7.57
CA ALA A 216 5.66 -11.42 6.99
C ALA A 216 5.86 -9.98 7.49
N HIS A 217 7.06 -9.70 8.01
CA HIS A 217 7.50 -8.37 8.42
C HIS A 217 9.03 -8.33 8.32
N ARG A 218 9.57 -7.15 8.04
CA ARG A 218 11.01 -6.98 7.90
C ARG A 218 11.69 -6.64 9.22
N TYR A 219 11.01 -5.88 10.07
CA TYR A 219 11.56 -5.46 11.36
C TYR A 219 10.76 -6.03 12.52
N LEU A 220 11.46 -6.34 13.60
CA LEU A 220 10.90 -6.81 14.85
C LEU A 220 11.25 -5.82 15.96
N GLY A 221 10.21 -5.33 16.66
CA GLY A 221 10.36 -4.50 17.86
C GLY A 221 10.12 -5.32 19.10
N LEU A 222 11.08 -5.40 20.01
CA LEU A 222 10.95 -6.06 21.30
C LEU A 222 10.42 -5.09 22.35
N TYR A 223 9.21 -5.37 22.85
CA TYR A 223 8.51 -4.52 23.80
C TYR A 223 8.71 -5.01 25.25
N LYS A 224 9.21 -4.12 26.10
CA LYS A 224 9.40 -4.33 27.55
C LYS A 224 9.22 -3.00 28.27
N ASN A 225 8.61 -3.02 29.47
CA ASN A 225 8.44 -1.83 30.30
C ASN A 225 7.75 -0.66 29.58
N LYS A 226 6.62 -0.93 28.93
CA LYS A 226 5.75 0.05 28.24
C LYS A 226 6.38 0.76 27.04
N SER A 227 7.45 0.22 26.46
CA SER A 227 8.07 0.79 25.25
C SER A 227 8.79 -0.28 24.42
N VAL A 228 9.03 0.01 23.14
CA VAL A 228 9.94 -0.78 22.30
C VAL A 228 11.37 -0.44 22.75
N ARG A 229 12.12 -1.46 23.16
CA ARG A 229 13.47 -1.34 23.74
C ARG A 229 14.58 -1.79 22.80
N ALA A 230 14.25 -2.64 21.85
CA ALA A 230 15.19 -3.07 20.82
C ALA A 230 14.41 -3.24 19.50
N VAL A 231 15.08 -2.98 18.38
CA VAL A 231 14.60 -3.19 17.03
C VAL A 231 15.66 -3.97 16.26
N GLY A 232 15.25 -5.01 15.57
CA GLY A 232 16.11 -5.81 14.70
C GLY A 232 15.49 -6.03 13.33
N GLU A 233 16.33 -6.23 12.32
CA GLU A 233 15.91 -6.69 11.00
C GLU A 233 15.78 -8.22 11.03
N VAL A 234 14.68 -8.76 10.48
CA VAL A 234 14.46 -10.20 10.37
C VAL A 234 15.19 -10.73 9.15
N ILE A 235 16.32 -11.39 9.36
CA ILE A 235 17.17 -11.95 8.30
C ILE A 235 17.03 -13.47 8.15
N ALA A 236 16.41 -14.12 9.12
CA ALA A 236 16.09 -15.54 9.07
C ALA A 236 14.85 -15.86 9.88
N ILE A 237 14.09 -16.85 9.42
CA ILE A 237 12.94 -17.45 10.13
C ILE A 237 13.11 -18.96 10.03
N ILE A 238 13.26 -19.60 11.18
CA ILE A 238 13.53 -21.02 11.26
C ILE A 238 12.64 -21.63 12.34
N THR A 239 11.91 -22.67 11.99
CA THR A 239 11.16 -23.49 12.94
C THR A 239 12.05 -24.60 13.44
N GLY A 240 12.19 -24.75 14.76
CA GLY A 240 12.86 -25.86 15.40
C GLY A 240 11.88 -26.72 16.18
N THR A 241 11.87 -28.02 15.93
CA THR A 241 11.03 -29.00 16.62
C THR A 241 11.92 -30.01 17.33
N GLN A 242 11.66 -30.26 18.61
CA GLN A 242 12.36 -31.28 19.40
C GLN A 242 11.43 -32.46 19.65
N ASP A 243 11.85 -33.66 19.21
CA ASP A 243 11.12 -34.89 19.44
C ASP A 243 11.33 -35.41 20.87
N GLN A 244 10.60 -36.47 21.26
CA GLN A 244 10.65 -37.05 22.62
C GLN A 244 12.01 -37.62 22.97
N ASP A 245 12.79 -38.05 21.99
CA ASP A 245 14.16 -38.56 22.14
C ASP A 245 15.22 -37.42 22.19
N GLY A 246 14.78 -36.17 22.07
CA GLY A 246 15.66 -34.99 22.07
C GLY A 246 16.21 -34.59 20.73
N THR A 247 15.88 -35.32 19.67
CA THR A 247 16.33 -34.98 18.29
C THR A 247 15.68 -33.71 17.80
N LEU A 248 16.48 -32.80 17.24
CA LEU A 248 16.01 -31.51 16.65
C LEU A 248 15.85 -31.62 15.16
N THR A 249 14.69 -31.20 14.69
CA THR A 249 14.42 -30.99 13.25
C THR A 249 14.21 -29.50 12.98
N TYR A 250 14.63 -29.04 11.80
CA TYR A 250 14.59 -27.63 11.44
C TYR A 250 13.87 -27.45 10.11
N GLN A 251 13.03 -26.42 10.04
CA GLN A 251 12.42 -25.97 8.79
C GLN A 251 12.78 -24.50 8.57
N VAL A 252 13.41 -24.19 7.45
CA VAL A 252 13.78 -22.82 7.08
C VAL A 252 12.68 -22.20 6.24
N GLU A 253 12.15 -21.06 6.66
CA GLU A 253 11.13 -20.29 5.94
C GLU A 253 11.76 -19.06 5.27
N LEU A 254 12.80 -18.49 5.88
CA LEU A 254 13.55 -17.35 5.35
C LEU A 254 15.01 -17.48 5.76
N GLY A 255 15.93 -17.06 4.88
CA GLY A 255 17.38 -17.05 5.15
C GLY A 255 18.02 -18.42 5.08
N GLU A 256 19.10 -18.61 5.81
CA GLU A 256 19.91 -19.83 5.80
C GLU A 256 20.05 -20.44 7.20
N LEU A 257 20.11 -21.76 7.29
CA LEU A 257 20.37 -22.49 8.53
C LEU A 257 21.89 -22.67 8.71
N THR A 258 22.51 -21.80 9.51
CA THR A 258 23.91 -21.90 9.90
C THR A 258 24.08 -22.67 11.21
N GLU A 259 25.29 -23.18 11.50
CA GLU A 259 25.59 -23.83 12.78
C GLU A 259 25.39 -22.88 13.99
N GLU A 260 25.70 -21.59 13.80
CA GLU A 260 25.45 -20.58 14.83
C GLU A 260 23.97 -20.45 15.16
N ARG A 261 23.10 -20.45 14.11
CA ARG A 261 21.64 -20.40 14.28
C ARG A 261 21.08 -21.67 14.89
N LYS A 262 21.58 -22.84 14.55
CA LYS A 262 21.20 -24.11 15.22
C LYS A 262 21.49 -24.03 16.71
N ASN A 263 22.69 -23.63 17.07
CA ASN A 263 23.08 -23.46 18.48
C ASN A 263 22.23 -22.42 19.22
N ALA A 264 21.82 -21.34 18.53
CA ALA A 264 20.94 -20.32 19.10
C ALA A 264 19.52 -20.88 19.33
N ILE A 265 19.00 -21.68 18.41
CA ILE A 265 17.69 -22.36 18.55
C ILE A 265 17.73 -23.34 19.72
N GLU A 266 18.78 -24.13 19.87
CA GLU A 266 18.93 -25.05 21.02
C GLU A 266 18.90 -24.27 22.34
N ARG A 267 19.64 -23.17 22.45
CA ARG A 267 19.61 -22.31 23.62
C ARG A 267 18.23 -21.68 23.87
N ALA A 268 17.52 -21.30 22.80
CA ALA A 268 16.16 -20.76 22.90
C ALA A 268 15.16 -21.82 23.41
N ILE A 269 15.26 -23.07 22.96
CA ILE A 269 14.46 -24.19 23.46
C ILE A 269 14.72 -24.42 24.99
N LEU A 270 15.97 -24.37 25.41
CA LEU A 270 16.31 -24.50 26.81
C LEU A 270 15.81 -23.32 27.65
N ASP A 271 15.88 -22.11 27.12
CA ASP A 271 15.37 -20.92 27.81
C ASP A 271 13.84 -20.95 27.94
N SER A 272 13.13 -21.37 26.88
CA SER A 272 11.67 -21.46 26.88
C SER A 272 11.12 -22.40 27.96
N LYS A 273 11.81 -23.51 28.25
CA LYS A 273 11.43 -24.47 29.29
C LYS A 273 11.37 -23.83 30.69
N LYS A 274 12.17 -22.78 30.95
CA LYS A 274 12.15 -22.04 32.23
C LYS A 274 10.82 -21.34 32.48
N TYR A 275 10.06 -21.06 31.41
CA TYR A 275 8.77 -20.39 31.47
C TYR A 275 7.58 -21.30 31.28
N GLY A 276 7.81 -22.64 31.33
CA GLY A 276 6.76 -23.64 31.20
C GLY A 276 6.22 -23.81 29.79
N TYR A 277 6.98 -23.41 28.81
CA TYR A 277 6.61 -23.62 27.41
C TYR A 277 7.24 -24.94 26.93
N ASP A 278 6.43 -25.96 26.70
CA ASP A 278 6.85 -27.15 25.93
C ASP A 278 6.77 -26.75 24.44
N LEU A 279 7.91 -26.47 23.83
CA LEU A 279 7.90 -25.68 22.61
C LEU A 279 8.47 -26.41 21.43
N VAL A 280 7.65 -26.36 20.40
CA VAL A 280 8.06 -26.20 19.02
C VAL A 280 8.32 -24.70 18.84
N LEU A 281 9.58 -24.31 18.68
CA LEU A 281 9.97 -22.90 18.57
C LEU A 281 10.11 -22.47 17.11
N ARG A 282 9.68 -21.25 16.86
CA ARG A 282 9.88 -20.56 15.60
C ARG A 282 10.82 -19.38 15.81
#